data_f2caec2ae00789225333d86e833502c6
#
_entry.id   f2caec2ae00789225333d86e833502c6
#
_cell.length_a   1.000
_cell.length_b   1.000
_cell.length_c   1.000
_cell.angle_alpha   90.00
_cell.angle_beta   90.00
_cell.angle_gamma   90.00
#
_symmetry.space_group_name_H-M   'P 1'
#
loop_
_entity.id
_entity.type
_entity.pdbx_description
1 polymer ?
#
loop_
_entity_poly.entity_id
_entity_poly.type
_entity_poly.pdbx_seq_one_letter_code
_entity_poly.pdbx_strand_id
1 'polypeptide(L)'
;IWNAARFLFMNVDRAAEIGIAVDLSSISNAILLFPDEGTLADRWITSRLASTAGAINLALETYRFDEAASLVYQFFWGDLCDWYLEIAKLQLDFSEGADKNATRKSLHILVGVFEAALRLLSPFMPFLTEELWHAIYDGKPPAESIALAGYPRQTVAVTNQASEANMATLQELIVEARAARKERGVEERATVPMVVYSDASGNGIISANVHVIQSMARTSPVEIAVQYIQSPTKRSTAKFDLDIIYERTIDVAAERGRLTKDIAKYEKGLAAAERQLGNEGFLAKAPAQVVEGLKKQEAETRLLLEKARAALDALPG
;
A
#
# COMPACT_ATOMS: atom_id res chain seq x y z
N ILE A 1 2.99 -1.91 -13.49
CA ILE A 1 2.48 -1.02 -14.54
C ILE A 1 1.20 -1.60 -15.13
N TRP A 2 1.21 -2.82 -15.68
CA TRP A 2 0.04 -3.43 -16.32
C TRP A 2 -1.21 -3.45 -15.43
N ASN A 3 -1.09 -3.86 -14.16
CA ASN A 3 -2.21 -3.87 -13.22
C ASN A 3 -2.74 -2.45 -12.92
N ALA A 4 -1.87 -1.45 -12.87
CA ALA A 4 -2.26 -0.06 -12.70
C ALA A 4 -3.02 0.47 -13.93
N ALA A 5 -2.55 0.15 -15.13
CA ALA A 5 -3.24 0.47 -16.38
C ALA A 5 -4.62 -0.20 -16.46
N ARG A 6 -4.71 -1.49 -16.10
CA ARG A 6 -5.98 -2.21 -16.04
C ARG A 6 -6.98 -1.55 -15.08
N PHE A 7 -6.52 -1.13 -13.91
CA PHE A 7 -7.36 -0.38 -12.97
C PHE A 7 -7.87 0.92 -13.60
N LEU A 8 -6.98 1.67 -14.28
CA LEU A 8 -7.34 2.89 -14.97
C LEU A 8 -8.45 2.64 -16.00
N PHE A 9 -8.23 1.73 -16.95
CA PHE A 9 -9.16 1.46 -18.03
C PHE A 9 -10.52 0.99 -17.52
N MET A 10 -10.54 0.08 -16.55
CA MET A 10 -11.80 -0.36 -15.92
C MET A 10 -12.61 0.79 -15.32
N ASN A 11 -11.96 1.80 -14.74
CA ASN A 11 -12.65 2.95 -14.17
C ASN A 11 -13.07 3.96 -15.23
N VAL A 12 -12.31 4.11 -16.31
CA VAL A 12 -12.73 4.92 -17.48
C VAL A 12 -13.98 4.31 -18.13
N ASP A 13 -14.01 2.99 -18.33
CA ASP A 13 -15.18 2.29 -18.89
C ASP A 13 -16.42 2.45 -18.00
N ARG A 14 -16.27 2.23 -16.68
CA ARG A 14 -17.36 2.43 -15.71
C ARG A 14 -17.88 3.88 -15.69
N ALA A 15 -16.99 4.84 -15.81
CA ALA A 15 -17.35 6.25 -15.89
C ALA A 15 -18.18 6.55 -17.15
N ALA A 16 -17.78 5.99 -18.30
CA ALA A 16 -18.49 6.13 -19.55
C ALA A 16 -19.92 5.56 -19.49
N GLU A 17 -20.13 4.41 -18.80
CA GLU A 17 -21.45 3.79 -18.57
C GLU A 17 -22.45 4.73 -17.87
N ILE A 18 -21.97 5.62 -16.98
CA ILE A 18 -22.80 6.58 -16.25
C ILE A 18 -22.77 8.01 -16.86
N GLY A 19 -22.19 8.14 -18.07
CA GLY A 19 -22.11 9.41 -18.82
C GLY A 19 -21.01 10.37 -18.35
N ILE A 20 -19.98 9.88 -17.70
CA ILE A 20 -18.77 10.65 -17.38
C ILE A 20 -17.73 10.39 -18.48
N ALA A 21 -17.43 11.39 -19.29
CA ALA A 21 -16.34 11.34 -20.26
C ALA A 21 -15.09 12.01 -19.70
N VAL A 22 -13.93 11.44 -19.99
CA VAL A 22 -12.61 12.04 -19.77
C VAL A 22 -12.19 12.71 -21.07
N ASP A 23 -11.93 14.01 -21.02
CA ASP A 23 -11.43 14.75 -22.18
C ASP A 23 -9.93 14.53 -22.33
N LEU A 24 -9.57 13.58 -23.19
CA LEU A 24 -8.19 13.23 -23.47
C LEU A 24 -7.41 14.33 -24.19
N SER A 25 -8.09 15.21 -24.93
CA SER A 25 -7.43 16.31 -25.67
C SER A 25 -6.84 17.35 -24.72
N SER A 26 -7.41 17.48 -23.54
CA SER A 26 -6.92 18.39 -22.49
C SER A 26 -5.77 17.80 -21.67
N ILE A 27 -5.59 16.48 -21.65
CA ILE A 27 -4.63 15.78 -20.79
C ILE A 27 -3.18 16.13 -21.15
N SER A 28 -2.83 16.18 -22.43
CA SER A 28 -1.45 16.41 -22.86
C SER A 28 -0.87 17.76 -22.42
N ASN A 29 -1.75 18.73 -22.12
CA ASN A 29 -1.36 20.09 -21.73
C ASN A 29 -1.87 20.51 -20.36
N ALA A 30 -2.85 19.82 -19.78
CA ALA A 30 -3.68 20.32 -18.66
C ALA A 30 -3.32 19.76 -17.28
N ILE A 31 -2.52 18.70 -17.15
CA ILE A 31 -2.10 18.17 -15.84
C ILE A 31 -1.39 19.24 -15.01
N LEU A 32 -0.85 20.22 -15.69
CA LEU A 32 -0.10 21.30 -15.08
C LEU A 32 -0.96 22.52 -14.74
N LEU A 33 -2.30 22.48 -14.92
CA LEU A 33 -3.16 23.67 -14.82
C LEU A 33 -4.17 23.67 -13.66
N PHE A 34 -4.26 22.61 -12.83
CA PHE A 34 -5.23 22.55 -11.72
C PHE A 34 -4.59 22.33 -10.34
N PRO A 35 -3.64 23.20 -9.89
CA PRO A 35 -2.91 22.98 -8.64
C PRO A 35 -3.80 23.08 -7.40
N ASP A 36 -4.95 23.76 -7.47
CA ASP A 36 -5.81 24.04 -6.32
C ASP A 36 -7.14 23.27 -6.34
N GLU A 37 -7.43 22.53 -7.41
CA GLU A 37 -8.67 21.76 -7.53
C GLU A 37 -8.46 20.29 -7.12
N GLY A 38 -9.49 19.70 -6.51
CA GLY A 38 -9.47 18.30 -6.11
C GLY A 38 -9.15 18.07 -4.62
N THR A 39 -8.99 16.81 -4.27
CA THR A 39 -8.68 16.38 -2.91
C THR A 39 -7.22 16.67 -2.53
N LEU A 40 -6.85 16.42 -1.28
CA LEU A 40 -5.45 16.49 -0.85
C LEU A 40 -4.56 15.56 -1.69
N ALA A 41 -5.03 14.35 -1.97
CA ALA A 41 -4.27 13.36 -2.74
C ALA A 41 -4.08 13.80 -4.21
N ASP A 42 -5.09 14.43 -4.81
CA ASP A 42 -5.02 14.95 -6.19
C ASP A 42 -3.98 16.06 -6.30
N ARG A 43 -4.00 17.03 -5.39
CA ARG A 43 -3.01 18.11 -5.35
C ARG A 43 -1.61 17.60 -5.05
N TRP A 44 -1.51 16.64 -4.15
CA TRP A 44 -0.23 16.02 -3.80
C TRP A 44 0.40 15.29 -4.98
N ILE A 45 -0.34 14.40 -5.64
CA ILE A 45 0.24 13.60 -6.74
C ILE A 45 0.65 14.47 -7.93
N THR A 46 -0.12 15.53 -8.21
CA THR A 46 0.20 16.50 -9.26
C THR A 46 1.48 17.26 -8.92
N SER A 47 1.63 17.72 -7.68
CA SER A 47 2.86 18.35 -7.18
C SER A 47 4.06 17.42 -7.27
N ARG A 48 3.90 16.16 -6.83
CA ARG A 48 4.93 15.13 -6.91
C ARG A 48 5.36 14.84 -8.35
N LEU A 49 4.40 14.75 -9.27
CA LEU A 49 4.69 14.57 -10.69
C LEU A 49 5.56 15.71 -11.24
N ALA A 50 5.17 16.95 -10.95
CA ALA A 50 5.91 18.13 -11.41
C ALA A 50 7.34 18.17 -10.84
N SER A 51 7.50 17.95 -9.54
CA SER A 51 8.81 17.93 -8.88
C SER A 51 9.69 16.80 -9.41
N THR A 52 9.11 15.60 -9.59
CA THR A 52 9.81 14.43 -10.12
C THR A 52 10.23 14.64 -11.58
N ALA A 53 9.36 15.19 -12.40
CA ALA A 53 9.69 15.51 -13.79
C ALA A 53 10.90 16.47 -13.87
N GLY A 54 10.95 17.48 -13.00
CA GLY A 54 12.09 18.39 -12.93
C GLY A 54 13.41 17.67 -12.56
N ALA A 55 13.35 16.82 -11.53
CA ALA A 55 14.52 16.05 -11.09
C ALA A 55 14.99 15.06 -12.15
N ILE A 56 14.06 14.37 -12.85
CA ILE A 56 14.40 13.45 -13.95
C ILE A 56 15.04 14.20 -15.10
N ASN A 57 14.48 15.36 -15.52
CA ASN A 57 15.06 16.16 -16.59
C ASN A 57 16.51 16.58 -16.25
N LEU A 58 16.74 17.08 -15.03
CA LEU A 58 18.08 17.43 -14.56
C LEU A 58 19.04 16.23 -14.57
N ALA A 59 18.60 15.07 -14.13
CA ALA A 59 19.39 13.86 -14.13
C ALA A 59 19.75 13.42 -15.58
N LEU A 60 18.79 13.50 -16.52
CA LEU A 60 19.03 13.17 -17.92
C LEU A 60 19.97 14.18 -18.60
N GLU A 61 19.80 15.48 -18.35
CA GLU A 61 20.67 16.55 -18.89
C GLU A 61 22.12 16.43 -18.38
N THR A 62 22.29 15.87 -17.18
CA THR A 62 23.61 15.64 -16.56
C THR A 62 24.12 14.21 -16.73
N TYR A 63 23.49 13.41 -17.61
CA TYR A 63 23.85 12.03 -17.94
C TYR A 63 23.82 11.05 -16.74
N ARG A 64 23.06 11.35 -15.69
CA ARG A 64 22.86 10.48 -14.52
C ARG A 64 21.65 9.58 -14.75
N PHE A 65 21.77 8.63 -15.67
CA PHE A 65 20.66 7.78 -16.12
C PHE A 65 20.15 6.83 -15.03
N ASP A 66 21.02 6.37 -14.16
CA ASP A 66 20.67 5.54 -12.99
C ASP A 66 19.80 6.30 -11.99
N GLU A 67 20.12 7.57 -11.74
CA GLU A 67 19.30 8.44 -10.90
C GLU A 67 17.94 8.73 -11.55
N ALA A 68 17.91 9.04 -12.84
CA ALA A 68 16.66 9.24 -13.57
C ALA A 68 15.76 7.99 -13.51
N ALA A 69 16.34 6.80 -13.71
CA ALA A 69 15.61 5.55 -13.59
C ALA A 69 15.08 5.31 -12.17
N SER A 70 15.86 5.62 -11.14
CA SER A 70 15.45 5.50 -9.74
C SER A 70 14.32 6.47 -9.39
N LEU A 71 14.39 7.71 -9.86
CA LEU A 71 13.36 8.73 -9.62
C LEU A 71 12.01 8.33 -10.24
N VAL A 72 12.02 7.89 -11.51
CA VAL A 72 10.78 7.45 -12.17
C VAL A 72 10.21 6.19 -11.51
N TYR A 73 11.08 5.27 -11.07
CA TYR A 73 10.65 4.08 -10.33
C TYR A 73 9.98 4.46 -9.01
N GLN A 74 10.62 5.32 -8.20
CA GLN A 74 10.08 5.75 -6.91
C GLN A 74 8.74 6.47 -7.06
N PHE A 75 8.60 7.35 -8.05
CA PHE A 75 7.34 8.00 -8.33
C PHE A 75 6.26 7.01 -8.75
N PHE A 76 6.57 6.13 -9.71
CA PHE A 76 5.55 5.23 -10.27
C PHE A 76 5.07 4.20 -9.25
N TRP A 77 5.99 3.55 -8.51
CA TRP A 77 5.59 2.54 -7.53
C TRP A 77 5.25 3.16 -6.17
N GLY A 78 6.09 4.02 -5.65
CA GLY A 78 5.91 4.62 -4.34
C GLY A 78 4.75 5.61 -4.29
N ASP A 79 4.81 6.69 -5.10
CA ASP A 79 3.81 7.75 -5.01
C ASP A 79 2.51 7.35 -5.73
N LEU A 80 2.59 6.89 -6.98
CA LEU A 80 1.40 6.62 -7.80
C LEU A 80 0.71 5.31 -7.39
N CYS A 81 1.41 4.16 -7.36
CA CYS A 81 0.76 2.88 -7.13
C CYS A 81 0.42 2.62 -5.66
N ASP A 82 1.38 2.83 -4.74
CA ASP A 82 1.20 2.45 -3.34
C ASP A 82 0.28 3.42 -2.58
N TRP A 83 0.21 4.69 -3.02
CA TRP A 83 -0.59 5.70 -2.34
C TRP A 83 -1.72 6.23 -3.19
N TYR A 84 -1.41 6.88 -4.33
CA TYR A 84 -2.45 7.59 -5.05
C TYR A 84 -3.53 6.67 -5.61
N LEU A 85 -3.17 5.55 -6.23
CA LEU A 85 -4.15 4.59 -6.75
C LEU A 85 -5.03 4.00 -5.63
N GLU A 86 -4.47 3.73 -4.45
CA GLU A 86 -5.25 3.22 -3.32
C GLU A 86 -6.24 4.27 -2.80
N ILE A 87 -5.86 5.54 -2.77
CA ILE A 87 -6.76 6.64 -2.40
C ILE A 87 -7.80 6.90 -3.50
N ALA A 88 -7.40 6.86 -4.77
CA ALA A 88 -8.30 7.06 -5.90
C ALA A 88 -9.44 6.02 -5.91
N LYS A 89 -9.21 4.78 -5.45
CA LYS A 89 -10.28 3.79 -5.26
C LYS A 89 -11.41 4.28 -4.37
N LEU A 90 -11.12 5.16 -3.42
CA LEU A 90 -12.10 5.72 -2.49
C LEU A 90 -12.78 6.99 -3.03
N GLN A 91 -12.16 7.64 -4.01
CA GLN A 91 -12.67 8.87 -4.62
C GLN A 91 -13.56 8.60 -5.84
N LEU A 92 -13.32 7.49 -6.53
CA LEU A 92 -14.07 7.10 -7.72
C LEU A 92 -15.36 6.40 -7.30
N ASP A 93 -16.41 7.19 -7.05
CA ASP A 93 -17.75 6.69 -6.72
C ASP A 93 -18.65 6.72 -7.95
N PHE A 94 -19.12 5.54 -8.35
CA PHE A 94 -20.01 5.32 -9.49
C PHE A 94 -21.43 4.92 -9.05
N SER A 95 -21.75 5.04 -7.75
CA SER A 95 -23.06 4.71 -7.22
C SER A 95 -24.13 5.70 -7.68
N GLU A 96 -25.38 5.28 -7.60
CA GLU A 96 -26.52 6.14 -7.87
C GLU A 96 -26.60 7.26 -6.81
N GLY A 97 -26.56 8.53 -7.26
CA GLY A 97 -26.53 9.70 -6.38
C GLY A 97 -25.14 10.23 -6.04
N ALA A 98 -24.06 9.57 -6.49
CA ALA A 98 -22.70 10.08 -6.33
C ALA A 98 -22.49 11.43 -7.03
N ASP A 99 -21.55 12.23 -6.49
CA ASP A 99 -21.12 13.46 -7.14
C ASP A 99 -20.30 13.16 -8.41
N LYS A 100 -21.00 13.14 -9.56
CA LYS A 100 -20.37 12.89 -10.85
C LYS A 100 -19.26 13.89 -11.20
N ASN A 101 -19.33 15.13 -10.69
CA ASN A 101 -18.30 16.12 -10.96
C ASN A 101 -17.03 15.83 -10.16
N ALA A 102 -17.16 15.43 -8.90
CA ALA A 102 -16.02 15.01 -8.10
C ALA A 102 -15.35 13.77 -8.72
N THR A 103 -16.14 12.74 -9.06
CA THR A 103 -15.65 11.53 -9.73
C THR A 103 -14.96 11.86 -11.06
N ARG A 104 -15.54 12.74 -11.90
CA ARG A 104 -14.94 13.19 -13.17
C ARG A 104 -13.59 13.87 -12.94
N LYS A 105 -13.49 14.77 -11.95
CA LYS A 105 -12.24 15.48 -11.62
C LYS A 105 -11.15 14.50 -11.20
N SER A 106 -11.41 13.63 -10.24
CA SER A 106 -10.44 12.64 -9.77
C SER A 106 -10.02 11.68 -10.88
N LEU A 107 -10.96 11.23 -11.72
CA LEU A 107 -10.65 10.37 -12.85
C LEU A 107 -9.79 11.10 -13.90
N HIS A 108 -10.08 12.35 -14.19
CA HIS A 108 -9.29 13.17 -15.13
C HIS A 108 -7.84 13.32 -14.63
N ILE A 109 -7.66 13.65 -13.35
CA ILE A 109 -6.32 13.76 -12.75
C ILE A 109 -5.62 12.41 -12.78
N LEU A 110 -6.30 11.32 -12.44
CA LEU A 110 -5.74 9.98 -12.47
C LEU A 110 -5.23 9.60 -13.86
N VAL A 111 -6.05 9.78 -14.90
CA VAL A 111 -5.67 9.48 -16.29
C VAL A 111 -4.49 10.34 -16.71
N GLY A 112 -4.52 11.60 -16.40
CA GLY A 112 -3.47 12.53 -16.77
C GLY A 112 -2.15 12.28 -16.08
N VAL A 113 -2.16 12.02 -14.78
CA VAL A 113 -0.93 11.66 -14.03
C VAL A 113 -0.36 10.35 -14.55
N PHE A 114 -1.22 9.35 -14.84
CA PHE A 114 -0.77 8.08 -15.38
C PHE A 114 -0.16 8.24 -16.79
N GLU A 115 -0.79 9.02 -17.66
CA GLU A 115 -0.29 9.34 -19.00
C GLU A 115 1.09 9.99 -18.95
N ALA A 116 1.26 11.03 -18.11
CA ALA A 116 2.54 11.68 -17.93
C ALA A 116 3.60 10.78 -17.32
N ALA A 117 3.21 9.90 -16.38
CA ALA A 117 4.12 8.89 -15.82
C ALA A 117 4.59 7.90 -16.88
N LEU A 118 3.75 7.51 -17.85
CA LEU A 118 4.18 6.71 -18.99
C LEU A 118 5.22 7.43 -19.84
N ARG A 119 5.03 8.72 -20.12
CA ARG A 119 6.03 9.52 -20.86
C ARG A 119 7.35 9.65 -20.09
N LEU A 120 7.31 9.82 -18.77
CA LEU A 120 8.54 9.82 -17.95
C LEU A 120 9.25 8.45 -17.98
N LEU A 121 8.50 7.37 -18.05
CA LEU A 121 9.01 6.00 -18.03
C LEU A 121 9.47 5.52 -19.42
N SER A 122 9.00 6.14 -20.50
CA SER A 122 9.23 5.68 -21.88
C SER A 122 10.70 5.48 -22.27
N PRO A 123 11.67 6.31 -21.83
CA PRO A 123 13.09 6.07 -22.14
C PRO A 123 13.63 4.76 -21.56
N PHE A 124 13.02 4.25 -20.48
CA PHE A 124 13.48 3.05 -19.77
C PHE A 124 12.67 1.80 -20.15
N MET A 125 11.41 1.96 -20.52
CA MET A 125 10.49 0.87 -20.87
C MET A 125 9.67 1.18 -22.14
N PRO A 126 10.32 1.39 -23.30
CA PRO A 126 9.69 1.97 -24.48
C PRO A 126 8.49 1.16 -25.01
N PHE A 127 8.59 -0.15 -25.07
CA PHE A 127 7.54 -0.98 -25.67
C PHE A 127 6.25 -1.02 -24.87
N LEU A 128 6.36 -1.19 -23.55
CA LEU A 128 5.19 -1.25 -22.67
C LEU A 128 4.51 0.11 -22.59
N THR A 129 5.29 1.20 -22.48
CA THR A 129 4.73 2.55 -22.38
C THR A 129 4.08 3.00 -23.68
N GLU A 130 4.63 2.63 -24.82
CA GLU A 130 4.03 2.87 -26.13
C GLU A 130 2.64 2.24 -26.24
N GLU A 131 2.55 0.94 -25.95
CA GLU A 131 1.28 0.18 -26.02
C GLU A 131 0.21 0.79 -25.10
N LEU A 132 0.56 1.05 -23.85
CA LEU A 132 -0.37 1.63 -22.88
C LEU A 132 -0.76 3.07 -23.24
N TRP A 133 0.15 3.84 -23.79
CA TRP A 133 -0.11 5.21 -24.21
C TRP A 133 -1.08 5.27 -25.38
N HIS A 134 -0.91 4.42 -26.40
CA HIS A 134 -1.87 4.28 -27.48
C HIS A 134 -3.25 3.84 -26.96
N ALA A 135 -3.30 2.92 -26.00
CA ALA A 135 -4.54 2.46 -25.39
C ALA A 135 -5.29 3.58 -24.64
N ILE A 136 -4.59 4.50 -23.97
CA ILE A 136 -5.22 5.66 -23.30
C ILE A 136 -5.99 6.52 -24.33
N TYR A 137 -5.45 6.69 -25.52
CA TYR A 137 -6.03 7.53 -26.57
C TYR A 137 -6.91 6.77 -27.57
N ASP A 138 -7.29 5.55 -27.26
CA ASP A 138 -8.10 4.69 -28.16
C ASP A 138 -7.49 4.59 -29.58
N GLY A 139 -6.18 4.41 -29.64
CA GLY A 139 -5.42 4.33 -30.89
C GLY A 139 -5.25 5.64 -31.65
N LYS A 140 -5.64 6.79 -31.07
CA LYS A 140 -5.52 8.12 -31.69
C LYS A 140 -4.72 9.09 -30.81
N PRO A 141 -3.47 8.79 -30.48
CA PRO A 141 -2.65 9.63 -29.63
C PRO A 141 -2.26 10.94 -30.35
N PRO A 142 -1.81 11.96 -29.59
CA PRO A 142 -1.45 13.27 -30.16
C PRO A 142 -0.15 13.26 -31.00
N ALA A 143 0.60 12.16 -31.00
CA ALA A 143 1.79 11.94 -31.82
C ALA A 143 1.81 10.47 -32.29
N GLU A 144 2.60 10.15 -33.32
CA GLU A 144 2.71 8.81 -33.88
C GLU A 144 3.32 7.80 -32.88
N SER A 145 4.13 8.27 -31.93
CA SER A 145 4.77 7.48 -30.90
C SER A 145 4.93 8.31 -29.62
N ILE A 146 4.91 7.66 -28.46
CA ILE A 146 5.21 8.27 -27.17
C ILE A 146 6.60 8.91 -27.15
N ALA A 147 7.53 8.37 -27.93
CA ALA A 147 8.90 8.90 -28.06
C ALA A 147 8.94 10.27 -28.78
N LEU A 148 7.91 10.59 -29.57
CA LEU A 148 7.76 11.88 -30.24
C LEU A 148 6.88 12.86 -29.46
N ALA A 149 6.21 12.41 -28.43
CA ALA A 149 5.43 13.25 -27.55
C ALA A 149 6.33 14.14 -26.68
N GLY A 150 5.81 15.29 -26.28
CA GLY A 150 6.54 16.20 -25.39
C GLY A 150 6.90 15.53 -24.06
N TYR A 151 8.19 15.45 -23.74
CA TYR A 151 8.63 14.88 -22.45
C TYR A 151 8.19 15.78 -21.29
N PRO A 152 7.61 15.23 -20.20
CA PRO A 152 7.12 16.04 -19.09
C PRO A 152 8.22 16.88 -18.47
N ARG A 153 7.94 18.16 -18.25
CA ARG A 153 8.86 19.11 -17.62
C ARG A 153 8.29 19.68 -16.34
N GLN A 154 9.16 20.13 -15.46
CA GLN A 154 8.73 20.83 -14.26
C GLN A 154 7.97 22.11 -14.62
N THR A 155 6.80 22.28 -14.01
CA THR A 155 6.09 23.56 -14.02
C THR A 155 5.98 24.05 -12.59
N VAL A 156 6.71 25.10 -12.25
CA VAL A 156 6.79 25.63 -10.87
C VAL A 156 5.41 26.04 -10.33
N ALA A 157 4.51 26.49 -11.21
CA ALA A 157 3.16 26.88 -10.84
C ALA A 157 2.30 25.73 -10.26
N VAL A 158 2.73 24.47 -10.40
CA VAL A 158 1.97 23.28 -9.99
C VAL A 158 2.51 22.67 -8.71
N THR A 159 3.73 23.04 -8.28
CA THR A 159 4.29 22.52 -7.03
C THR A 159 3.57 23.14 -5.83
N ASN A 160 3.06 22.27 -4.94
CA ASN A 160 2.31 22.66 -3.76
C ASN A 160 2.93 22.02 -2.52
N GLN A 161 3.90 22.72 -1.92
CA GLN A 161 4.61 22.24 -0.73
C GLN A 161 3.69 21.98 0.47
N ALA A 162 2.62 22.76 0.61
CA ALA A 162 1.65 22.55 1.68
C ALA A 162 0.91 21.23 1.51
N SER A 163 0.48 20.90 0.29
CA SER A 163 -0.15 19.60 0.00
C SER A 163 0.82 18.44 0.18
N GLU A 164 2.10 18.60 -0.17
CA GLU A 164 3.12 17.58 0.08
C GLU A 164 3.35 17.35 1.57
N ALA A 165 3.46 18.42 2.37
CA ALA A 165 3.63 18.34 3.83
C ALA A 165 2.40 17.71 4.51
N ASN A 166 1.19 18.09 4.10
CA ASN A 166 -0.06 17.55 4.63
C ASN A 166 -0.21 16.07 4.27
N MET A 167 0.12 15.69 3.05
CA MET A 167 0.07 14.29 2.64
C MET A 167 1.14 13.45 3.36
N ALA A 168 2.33 13.99 3.59
CA ALA A 168 3.36 13.31 4.38
C ALA A 168 2.89 13.06 5.82
N THR A 169 2.13 13.98 6.42
CA THR A 169 1.53 13.77 7.74
C THR A 169 0.47 12.67 7.71
N LEU A 170 -0.39 12.66 6.70
CA LEU A 170 -1.40 11.62 6.51
C LEU A 170 -0.76 10.24 6.30
N GLN A 171 0.27 10.17 5.47
CA GLN A 171 1.02 8.93 5.23
C GLN A 171 1.69 8.40 6.50
N GLU A 172 2.35 9.28 7.27
CA GLU A 172 2.96 8.95 8.55
C GLU A 172 1.92 8.39 9.53
N LEU A 173 0.76 9.03 9.64
CA LEU A 173 -0.33 8.55 10.50
C LEU A 173 -0.82 7.14 10.09
N ILE A 174 -1.03 6.91 8.81
CA ILE A 174 -1.47 5.61 8.30
C ILE A 174 -0.41 4.52 8.54
N VAL A 175 0.87 4.83 8.33
CA VAL A 175 1.98 3.90 8.57
C VAL A 175 2.10 3.57 10.05
N GLU A 176 2.04 4.56 10.92
CA GLU A 176 2.10 4.38 12.37
C GLU A 176 0.89 3.60 12.90
N ALA A 177 -0.32 3.85 12.37
CA ALA A 177 -1.50 3.08 12.72
C ALA A 177 -1.38 1.60 12.31
N ARG A 178 -0.85 1.32 11.12
CA ARG A 178 -0.57 -0.06 10.67
C ARG A 178 0.47 -0.74 11.56
N ALA A 179 1.53 -0.03 11.95
CA ALA A 179 2.55 -0.53 12.87
C ALA A 179 1.97 -0.84 14.26
N ALA A 180 1.17 0.09 14.82
CA ALA A 180 0.49 -0.11 16.10
C ALA A 180 -0.45 -1.34 16.06
N ARG A 181 -1.22 -1.53 14.99
CA ARG A 181 -2.07 -2.71 14.79
C ARG A 181 -1.25 -4.00 14.81
N LYS A 182 -0.12 -4.02 14.10
CA LYS A 182 0.77 -5.19 14.05
C LYS A 182 1.36 -5.52 15.42
N GLU A 183 1.82 -4.52 16.16
CA GLU A 183 2.36 -4.67 17.51
C GLU A 183 1.32 -5.21 18.51
N ARG A 184 0.06 -4.77 18.34
CA ARG A 184 -1.07 -5.27 19.13
C ARG A 184 -1.54 -6.67 18.72
N GLY A 185 -0.99 -7.24 17.66
CA GLY A 185 -1.42 -8.53 17.13
C GLY A 185 -2.83 -8.51 16.56
N VAL A 186 -3.31 -7.36 16.07
CA VAL A 186 -4.59 -7.26 15.38
C VAL A 186 -4.53 -8.06 14.10
N GLU A 187 -5.53 -8.89 13.86
CA GLU A 187 -5.62 -9.66 12.62
C GLU A 187 -5.64 -8.74 11.40
N GLU A 188 -5.02 -9.20 10.30
CA GLU A 188 -4.83 -8.39 9.10
C GLU A 188 -6.13 -7.82 8.54
N ARG A 189 -7.22 -8.61 8.57
CA ARG A 189 -8.53 -8.23 8.03
C ARG A 189 -9.43 -7.51 9.03
N ALA A 190 -9.10 -7.53 10.32
CA ALA A 190 -9.92 -6.89 11.34
C ALA A 190 -9.87 -5.37 11.22
N THR A 191 -11.00 -4.73 11.46
CA THR A 191 -11.09 -3.26 11.61
C THR A 191 -11.25 -2.95 13.09
N VAL A 192 -10.46 -2.01 13.61
CA VAL A 192 -10.42 -1.67 15.04
C VAL A 192 -10.51 -0.17 15.24
N PRO A 193 -11.09 0.30 16.36
CA PRO A 193 -11.11 1.71 16.70
C PRO A 193 -9.71 2.29 16.91
N MET A 194 -9.55 3.55 16.56
CA MET A 194 -8.34 4.34 16.78
C MET A 194 -8.69 5.69 17.38
N VAL A 195 -7.92 6.11 18.35
CA VAL A 195 -7.94 7.48 18.88
C VAL A 195 -6.67 8.17 18.41
N VAL A 196 -6.79 9.41 17.95
CA VAL A 196 -5.67 10.24 17.52
C VAL A 196 -5.76 11.62 18.13
N TYR A 197 -4.63 12.17 18.57
CA TYR A 197 -4.49 13.54 19.08
C TYR A 197 -3.44 14.26 18.25
N SER A 198 -3.73 15.49 17.85
CA SER A 198 -2.80 16.36 17.14
C SER A 198 -3.08 17.81 17.48
N ASP A 199 -2.28 18.73 16.94
CA ASP A 199 -2.58 20.16 16.99
C ASP A 199 -3.75 20.52 16.05
N ALA A 200 -4.15 21.80 16.05
CA ALA A 200 -5.28 22.27 15.25
C ALA A 200 -5.08 22.03 13.74
N SER A 201 -3.85 22.14 13.24
CA SER A 201 -3.50 21.91 11.84
C SER A 201 -3.62 20.42 11.48
N GLY A 202 -3.02 19.56 12.28
CA GLY A 202 -3.10 18.11 12.12
C GLY A 202 -4.53 17.60 12.25
N ASN A 203 -5.32 18.10 13.19
CA ASN A 203 -6.72 17.76 13.34
C ASN A 203 -7.54 18.11 12.08
N GLY A 204 -7.24 19.25 11.44
CA GLY A 204 -7.87 19.60 10.15
C GLY A 204 -7.56 18.60 9.04
N ILE A 205 -6.29 18.17 8.94
CA ILE A 205 -5.87 17.15 7.95
C ILE A 205 -6.57 15.81 8.23
N ILE A 206 -6.59 15.39 9.50
CA ILE A 206 -7.20 14.12 9.91
C ILE A 206 -8.70 14.12 9.64
N SER A 207 -9.42 15.16 10.06
CA SER A 207 -10.86 15.29 9.87
C SER A 207 -11.27 15.25 8.40
N ALA A 208 -10.53 15.95 7.55
CA ALA A 208 -10.80 15.98 6.12
C ALA A 208 -10.51 14.66 5.40
N ASN A 209 -9.72 13.75 6.02
CA ASN A 209 -9.26 12.52 5.39
C ASN A 209 -9.59 11.25 6.22
N VAL A 210 -10.59 11.32 7.12
CA VAL A 210 -10.97 10.20 7.99
C VAL A 210 -11.25 8.92 7.18
N HIS A 211 -11.99 9.02 6.08
CA HIS A 211 -12.31 7.88 5.23
C HIS A 211 -11.07 7.21 4.61
N VAL A 212 -10.06 8.00 4.25
CA VAL A 212 -8.76 7.49 3.75
C VAL A 212 -8.03 6.75 4.86
N ILE A 213 -7.96 7.35 6.06
CA ILE A 213 -7.32 6.74 7.23
C ILE A 213 -8.02 5.42 7.58
N GLN A 214 -9.35 5.42 7.67
CA GLN A 214 -10.14 4.24 7.98
C GLN A 214 -9.89 3.10 7.01
N SER A 215 -9.91 3.40 5.73
CA SER A 215 -9.70 2.39 4.68
C SER A 215 -8.25 1.87 4.66
N MET A 216 -7.28 2.78 4.61
CA MET A 216 -5.88 2.41 4.43
C MET A 216 -5.23 1.85 5.69
N ALA A 217 -5.62 2.30 6.88
CA ALA A 217 -5.13 1.76 8.15
C ALA A 217 -6.02 0.65 8.71
N ARG A 218 -7.21 0.40 8.12
CA ARG A 218 -8.24 -0.53 8.66
C ARG A 218 -8.59 -0.19 10.11
N THR A 219 -8.90 1.07 10.33
CA THR A 219 -9.32 1.59 11.63
C THR A 219 -10.69 2.21 11.53
N SER A 220 -11.62 1.84 12.42
CA SER A 220 -12.95 2.46 12.47
C SER A 220 -13.61 2.14 13.82
N PRO A 221 -14.18 3.15 14.50
CA PRO A 221 -14.10 4.58 14.17
C PRO A 221 -12.69 5.18 14.38
N VAL A 222 -12.44 6.34 13.79
CA VAL A 222 -11.30 7.19 14.09
C VAL A 222 -11.80 8.37 14.91
N GLU A 223 -11.38 8.46 16.15
CA GLU A 223 -11.77 9.52 17.08
C GLU A 223 -10.64 10.53 17.24
N ILE A 224 -10.95 11.82 17.10
CA ILE A 224 -9.98 12.90 17.33
C ILE A 224 -10.11 13.34 18.77
N ALA A 225 -9.09 13.05 19.57
CA ALA A 225 -9.06 13.42 20.98
C ALA A 225 -8.85 14.94 21.14
N VAL A 226 -9.56 15.52 22.11
CA VAL A 226 -9.41 16.93 22.48
C VAL A 226 -8.20 17.14 23.41
N GLN A 227 -7.78 16.10 24.10
CA GLN A 227 -6.68 16.12 25.07
C GLN A 227 -5.65 15.05 24.73
N TYR A 228 -4.46 15.19 25.27
CA TYR A 228 -3.35 14.27 25.14
C TYR A 228 -3.76 12.83 25.49
N ILE A 229 -3.39 11.86 24.65
CA ILE A 229 -3.71 10.44 24.87
C ILE A 229 -2.87 9.93 26.05
N GLN A 230 -3.55 9.48 27.12
CA GLN A 230 -2.93 8.86 28.28
C GLN A 230 -3.11 7.33 28.17
N SER A 231 -2.26 6.70 27.38
CA SER A 231 -2.26 5.25 27.22
C SER A 231 -0.82 4.74 27.20
N PRO A 232 -0.53 3.63 27.87
CA PRO A 232 0.81 3.02 27.85
C PRO A 232 1.18 2.45 26.49
N THR A 233 0.21 2.28 25.62
CA THR A 233 0.34 1.67 24.31
C THR A 233 0.23 2.67 23.16
N LYS A 234 0.13 3.96 23.49
CA LYS A 234 0.12 5.00 22.47
C LYS A 234 1.44 5.06 21.71
N ARG A 235 1.36 5.41 20.45
CA ARG A 235 2.52 5.80 19.65
C ARG A 235 2.54 7.30 19.51
N SER A 236 3.71 7.88 19.66
CA SER A 236 3.90 9.33 19.60
C SER A 236 4.91 9.67 18.51
N THR A 237 4.57 10.67 17.72
CA THR A 237 5.46 11.32 16.76
C THR A 237 5.58 12.80 17.10
N ALA A 238 6.34 13.55 16.33
CA ALA A 238 6.40 15.01 16.50
C ALA A 238 5.09 15.73 16.13
N LYS A 239 4.18 15.07 15.40
CA LYS A 239 2.98 15.68 14.84
C LYS A 239 1.69 15.20 15.50
N PHE A 240 1.68 13.98 16.02
CA PHE A 240 0.49 13.37 16.60
C PHE A 240 0.83 12.26 17.60
N ASP A 241 -0.13 11.98 18.48
CA ASP A 241 -0.22 10.73 19.22
C ASP A 241 -1.35 9.89 18.66
N LEU A 242 -1.20 8.57 18.61
CA LEU A 242 -2.29 7.65 18.28
C LEU A 242 -2.30 6.44 19.21
N ASP A 243 -3.47 5.86 19.39
CA ASP A 243 -3.64 4.56 20.05
C ASP A 243 -4.70 3.72 19.34
N ILE A 244 -4.41 2.44 19.19
CA ILE A 244 -5.35 1.45 18.65
C ILE A 244 -6.09 0.82 19.82
N ILE A 245 -7.40 0.95 19.86
CA ILE A 245 -8.24 0.37 20.88
C ILE A 245 -8.50 -1.09 20.52
N TYR A 246 -7.71 -1.98 21.10
CA TYR A 246 -7.82 -3.40 20.84
C TYR A 246 -7.46 -4.22 22.08
N GLU A 247 -8.45 -4.93 22.59
CA GLU A 247 -8.24 -5.98 23.57
C GLU A 247 -8.18 -7.32 22.83
N ARG A 248 -7.06 -7.98 22.91
CA ARG A 248 -6.89 -9.30 22.30
C ARG A 248 -7.78 -10.30 23.06
N THR A 249 -9.01 -10.49 22.61
CA THR A 249 -9.83 -11.62 23.03
C THR A 249 -9.25 -12.86 22.35
N ILE A 250 -8.43 -13.61 23.10
CA ILE A 250 -8.03 -14.94 22.65
C ILE A 250 -9.29 -15.80 22.75
N ASP A 251 -9.79 -16.30 21.64
CA ASP A 251 -10.74 -17.41 21.66
C ASP A 251 -10.00 -18.63 22.24
N VAL A 252 -10.06 -18.75 23.56
CA VAL A 252 -9.36 -19.77 24.33
C VAL A 252 -9.76 -21.17 23.84
N ALA A 253 -11.02 -21.36 23.45
CA ALA A 253 -11.51 -22.64 22.96
C ALA A 253 -10.93 -22.98 21.57
N ALA A 254 -10.91 -22.03 20.65
CA ALA A 254 -10.32 -22.21 19.32
C ALA A 254 -8.80 -22.41 19.40
N GLU A 255 -8.09 -21.62 20.24
CA GLU A 255 -6.65 -21.72 20.41
C GLU A 255 -6.24 -23.01 21.13
N ARG A 256 -7.02 -23.45 22.14
CA ARG A 256 -6.85 -24.76 22.79
C ARG A 256 -7.04 -25.90 21.78
N GLY A 257 -8.06 -25.79 20.91
CA GLY A 257 -8.31 -26.77 19.86
C GLY A 257 -7.19 -26.84 18.82
N ARG A 258 -6.60 -25.68 18.44
CA ARG A 258 -5.46 -25.61 17.54
C ARG A 258 -4.21 -26.23 18.16
N LEU A 259 -3.85 -25.81 19.37
CA LEU A 259 -2.68 -26.32 20.09
C LEU A 259 -2.78 -27.85 20.34
N THR A 260 -3.96 -28.35 20.67
CA THR A 260 -4.19 -29.80 20.83
C THR A 260 -3.92 -30.56 19.53
N LYS A 261 -4.37 -30.03 18.38
CA LYS A 261 -4.08 -30.65 17.07
C LYS A 261 -2.59 -30.58 16.72
N ASP A 262 -1.93 -29.47 17.01
CA ASP A 262 -0.49 -29.31 16.77
C ASP A 262 0.32 -30.26 17.64
N ILE A 263 -0.02 -30.41 18.93
CA ILE A 263 0.59 -31.39 19.85
C ILE A 263 0.46 -32.78 19.29
N ALA A 264 -0.74 -33.23 18.92
CA ALA A 264 -0.97 -34.57 18.37
C ALA A 264 -0.16 -34.79 17.06
N LYS A 265 -0.02 -33.78 16.24
CA LYS A 265 0.80 -33.81 15.01
C LYS A 265 2.28 -33.98 15.35
N TYR A 266 2.80 -33.21 16.30
CA TYR A 266 4.21 -33.26 16.70
C TYR A 266 4.53 -34.57 17.42
N GLU A 267 3.65 -35.06 18.29
CA GLU A 267 3.80 -36.37 18.94
C GLU A 267 3.90 -37.54 17.94
N LYS A 268 3.02 -37.51 16.92
CA LYS A 268 3.06 -38.51 15.83
C LYS A 268 4.35 -38.40 15.01
N GLY A 269 4.80 -37.16 14.71
CA GLY A 269 6.05 -36.94 13.99
C GLY A 269 7.28 -37.39 14.78
N LEU A 270 7.30 -37.10 16.07
CA LEU A 270 8.38 -37.48 16.98
C LEU A 270 8.46 -39.01 17.11
N ALA A 271 7.34 -39.69 17.34
CA ALA A 271 7.28 -41.17 17.43
C ALA A 271 7.72 -41.84 16.12
N ALA A 272 7.42 -41.25 14.96
CA ALA A 272 7.89 -41.76 13.67
C ALA A 272 9.41 -41.62 13.51
N ALA A 273 9.97 -40.45 13.87
CA ALA A 273 11.42 -40.22 13.82
C ALA A 273 12.18 -41.09 14.79
N GLU A 274 11.70 -41.25 16.04
CA GLU A 274 12.29 -42.14 17.07
C GLU A 274 12.27 -43.59 16.63
N ARG A 275 11.17 -44.06 16.01
CA ARG A 275 11.08 -45.43 15.48
C ARG A 275 12.12 -45.68 14.37
N GLN A 276 12.33 -44.70 13.48
CA GLN A 276 13.33 -44.83 12.42
C GLN A 276 14.75 -44.79 12.97
N LEU A 277 15.03 -43.88 13.91
CA LEU A 277 16.34 -43.79 14.58
C LEU A 277 16.62 -44.96 15.53
N GLY A 278 15.61 -45.66 16.05
CA GLY A 278 15.73 -46.90 16.84
C GLY A 278 15.89 -48.18 16.01
N ASN A 279 15.76 -48.08 14.68
CA ASN A 279 15.88 -49.25 13.81
C ASN A 279 17.34 -49.47 13.38
N GLU A 280 18.03 -50.43 14.00
CA GLU A 280 19.43 -50.75 13.68
C GLU A 280 19.64 -51.15 12.21
N GLY A 281 18.67 -51.83 11.61
CA GLY A 281 18.71 -52.23 10.20
C GLY A 281 18.61 -51.04 9.25
N PHE A 282 17.90 -49.97 9.63
CA PHE A 282 17.87 -48.71 8.93
C PHE A 282 19.17 -47.93 9.07
N LEU A 283 19.67 -47.80 10.31
CA LEU A 283 20.91 -47.06 10.59
C LEU A 283 22.13 -47.68 9.90
N ALA A 284 22.17 -49.01 9.75
CA ALA A 284 23.27 -49.71 9.06
C ALA A 284 23.27 -49.49 7.53
N LYS A 285 22.14 -49.14 6.93
CA LYS A 285 21.98 -49.01 5.46
C LYS A 285 21.76 -47.59 4.97
N ALA A 286 21.32 -46.68 5.85
CA ALA A 286 21.04 -45.29 5.48
C ALA A 286 22.32 -44.45 5.34
N PRO A 287 22.41 -43.57 4.35
CA PRO A 287 23.50 -42.61 4.24
C PRO A 287 23.59 -41.72 5.49
N ALA A 288 24.81 -41.42 5.95
CA ALA A 288 25.04 -40.60 7.16
C ALA A 288 24.25 -39.26 7.14
N GLN A 289 24.18 -38.64 5.99
CA GLN A 289 23.43 -37.36 5.79
C GLN A 289 21.94 -37.53 6.09
N VAL A 290 21.31 -38.65 5.76
CA VAL A 290 19.90 -38.94 6.02
C VAL A 290 19.66 -39.14 7.50
N VAL A 291 20.56 -39.87 8.18
CA VAL A 291 20.49 -40.10 9.64
C VAL A 291 20.66 -38.77 10.40
N GLU A 292 21.57 -37.91 9.97
CA GLU A 292 21.78 -36.58 10.56
C GLU A 292 20.58 -35.67 10.34
N GLY A 293 19.99 -35.69 9.14
CA GLY A 293 18.74 -34.97 8.83
C GLY A 293 17.59 -35.41 9.72
N LEU A 294 17.43 -36.71 9.94
CA LEU A 294 16.40 -37.28 10.84
C LEU A 294 16.61 -36.89 12.31
N LYS A 295 17.85 -36.87 12.79
CA LYS A 295 18.16 -36.38 14.15
C LYS A 295 17.86 -34.94 14.35
N LYS A 296 18.16 -34.11 13.33
CA LYS A 296 17.83 -32.69 13.35
C LYS A 296 16.31 -32.47 13.36
N GLN A 297 15.58 -33.21 12.54
CA GLN A 297 14.11 -33.17 12.48
C GLN A 297 13.48 -33.63 13.81
N GLU A 298 14.01 -34.67 14.44
CA GLU A 298 13.56 -35.11 15.74
C GLU A 298 13.75 -34.02 16.80
N ALA A 299 14.93 -33.41 16.87
CA ALA A 299 15.23 -32.35 17.84
C ALA A 299 14.33 -31.10 17.62
N GLU A 300 14.12 -30.69 16.37
CA GLU A 300 13.22 -29.59 16.02
C GLU A 300 11.75 -29.89 16.39
N THR A 301 11.30 -31.12 16.10
CA THR A 301 9.92 -31.54 16.43
C THR A 301 9.72 -31.61 17.94
N ARG A 302 10.70 -32.07 18.71
CA ARG A 302 10.67 -32.11 20.18
C ARG A 302 10.56 -30.70 20.77
N LEU A 303 11.34 -29.74 20.25
CA LEU A 303 11.28 -28.35 20.68
C LEU A 303 9.91 -27.72 20.36
N LEU A 304 9.33 -28.01 19.18
CA LEU A 304 7.99 -27.52 18.80
C LEU A 304 6.91 -28.13 19.70
N LEU A 305 7.02 -29.38 20.06
CA LEU A 305 6.11 -30.06 20.99
C LEU A 305 6.14 -29.41 22.39
N GLU A 306 7.33 -29.16 22.93
CA GLU A 306 7.50 -28.48 24.22
C GLU A 306 6.89 -27.08 24.20
N LYS A 307 7.15 -26.31 23.16
CA LYS A 307 6.57 -24.99 23.00
C LYS A 307 5.04 -25.02 22.89
N ALA A 308 4.47 -25.97 22.15
CA ALA A 308 3.03 -26.11 22.02
C ALA A 308 2.36 -26.51 23.34
N ARG A 309 2.99 -27.41 24.15
CA ARG A 309 2.50 -27.78 25.46
C ARG A 309 2.56 -26.61 26.44
N ALA A 310 3.70 -25.90 26.50
CA ALA A 310 3.83 -24.72 27.34
C ALA A 310 2.82 -23.63 26.98
N ALA A 311 2.53 -23.43 25.69
CA ALA A 311 1.51 -22.49 25.23
C ALA A 311 0.09 -22.93 25.64
N LEU A 312 -0.20 -24.26 25.59
CA LEU A 312 -1.50 -24.79 26.03
C LEU A 312 -1.71 -24.62 27.53
N ASP A 313 -0.67 -24.86 28.33
CA ASP A 313 -0.70 -24.72 29.80
C ASP A 313 -0.82 -23.22 30.23
N ALA A 314 -0.34 -22.30 29.42
CA ALA A 314 -0.42 -20.85 29.66
C ALA A 314 -1.78 -20.26 29.30
N LEU A 315 -2.67 -20.99 28.64
CA LEU A 315 -4.01 -20.50 28.33
C LEU A 315 -4.87 -20.42 29.59
N PRO A 316 -5.63 -19.32 29.76
CA PRO A 316 -6.58 -19.22 30.85
C PRO A 316 -7.61 -20.33 30.81
N GLY A 317 -8.01 -20.79 32.00
CA GLY A 317 -8.92 -21.91 32.20
C GLY A 317 -10.33 -21.70 31.67
#